data_4bfb298dab59beec0bae5bf73b337444
#
_entry.id   4bfb298dab59beec0bae5bf73b337444
#
_cell.length_a   1.000
_cell.length_b   1.000
_cell.length_c   1.000
_cell.angle_alpha   90.00
_cell.angle_beta   90.00
_cell.angle_gamma   90.00
#
_symmetry.space_group_name_H-M   'P 1'
#
loop_
_entity.id
_entity.type
_entity.pdbx_description
1 polymer ?
#
loop_
_entity_poly.entity_id
_entity_poly.type
_entity_poly.pdbx_seq_one_letter_code
_entity_poly.pdbx_strand_id
1 'polypeptide(L)'
;MRCKFMSISRRITALRTAKPPIQVLSLLTGMMLALSLSCPAFADEPKPAAKPFDVKSTFRNICGFCHEDYGRKAGKGPQLMNSERSDDFMFNRIKNGMPGRMAAFGSAFGDDNIRQIVKYIRSLKPGEDPQNPS
;
A
#
# COMPACT_ATOMS: atom_id res chain seq x y z
N MET A 1 11.56 -26.46 -22.37
CA MET A 1 12.83 -26.13 -21.66
C MET A 1 12.69 -26.59 -20.21
N ARG A 2 13.52 -27.56 -19.79
CA ARG A 2 13.43 -28.20 -18.47
C ARG A 2 14.32 -27.44 -17.48
N CYS A 3 13.74 -26.82 -16.47
CA CYS A 3 14.51 -26.27 -15.34
C CYS A 3 14.94 -27.38 -14.39
N LYS A 4 16.25 -27.54 -14.25
CA LYS A 4 16.93 -28.53 -13.44
C LYS A 4 17.00 -28.03 -11.99
N PHE A 5 16.28 -28.71 -11.09
CA PHE A 5 16.31 -28.47 -9.65
C PHE A 5 17.67 -28.88 -9.08
N MET A 6 18.47 -27.93 -8.63
CA MET A 6 19.74 -28.22 -7.94
C MET A 6 19.45 -28.42 -6.44
N SER A 7 19.55 -29.69 -6.00
CA SER A 7 19.48 -30.10 -4.61
C SER A 7 20.78 -29.70 -3.89
N ILE A 8 20.68 -28.77 -2.93
CA ILE A 8 21.81 -28.41 -2.05
C ILE A 8 21.70 -29.27 -0.80
N SER A 9 22.52 -30.34 -0.76
CA SER A 9 22.73 -31.20 0.39
C SER A 9 23.55 -30.44 1.46
N ARG A 10 22.92 -30.04 2.57
CA ARG A 10 23.62 -29.46 3.73
C ARG A 10 24.21 -30.59 4.56
N ARG A 11 25.54 -30.72 4.53
CA ARG A 11 26.29 -31.54 5.48
C ARG A 11 26.29 -30.86 6.83
N ILE A 12 25.65 -31.49 7.82
CA ILE A 12 25.70 -31.07 9.22
C ILE A 12 27.01 -31.61 9.80
N THR A 13 27.98 -30.72 10.03
CA THR A 13 29.21 -31.05 10.72
C THR A 13 28.96 -30.98 12.23
N ALA A 14 29.05 -32.12 12.91
CA ALA A 14 28.91 -32.24 14.34
C ALA A 14 30.06 -31.50 15.05
N LEU A 15 29.73 -30.42 15.76
CA LEU A 15 30.68 -29.79 16.67
C LEU A 15 30.71 -30.58 17.99
N ARG A 16 31.88 -31.17 18.28
CA ARG A 16 32.20 -31.82 19.53
C ARG A 16 32.16 -30.80 20.68
N THR A 17 31.34 -31.06 21.67
CA THR A 17 31.30 -30.35 22.94
C THR A 17 32.55 -30.62 23.76
N ALA A 18 33.47 -29.68 23.81
CA ALA A 18 34.57 -29.68 24.76
C ALA A 18 34.07 -29.10 26.09
N LYS A 19 34.11 -29.92 27.15
CA LYS A 19 33.72 -29.57 28.51
C LYS A 19 34.86 -28.72 29.14
N PRO A 20 34.61 -27.46 29.58
CA PRO A 20 35.66 -26.66 30.21
C PRO A 20 35.94 -27.14 31.65
N PRO A 21 37.20 -27.06 32.15
CA PRO A 21 37.55 -27.45 33.52
C PRO A 21 37.01 -26.45 34.55
N ILE A 22 36.41 -27.00 35.62
CA ILE A 22 35.75 -26.32 36.73
C ILE A 22 36.77 -25.71 37.70
N GLN A 23 37.64 -24.80 37.28
CA GLN A 23 38.59 -24.21 38.22
C GLN A 23 38.93 -22.72 38.05
N VAL A 24 38.04 -21.91 37.49
CA VAL A 24 38.22 -20.45 37.48
C VAL A 24 36.93 -19.71 37.93
N LEU A 25 36.31 -20.27 38.97
CA LEU A 25 35.11 -19.68 39.54
C LEU A 25 35.39 -19.20 40.96
N SER A 26 36.23 -18.21 41.17
CA SER A 26 36.32 -17.60 42.49
C SER A 26 36.88 -16.19 42.62
N LEU A 27 37.03 -15.38 41.58
CA LEU A 27 37.53 -14.00 41.76
C LEU A 27 36.84 -12.90 40.95
N LEU A 28 35.59 -13.11 40.46
CA LEU A 28 34.88 -12.07 39.72
C LEU A 28 33.45 -11.78 40.27
N THR A 29 33.28 -11.94 41.61
CA THR A 29 32.01 -11.62 42.29
C THR A 29 31.92 -10.18 42.80
N GLY A 30 32.64 -9.23 42.23
CA GLY A 30 32.71 -7.87 42.80
C GLY A 30 32.40 -6.69 41.86
N MET A 31 32.03 -6.88 40.59
CA MET A 31 31.90 -5.73 39.69
C MET A 31 30.82 -5.88 38.65
N MET A 32 29.64 -6.27 39.09
CA MET A 32 28.45 -6.36 38.22
C MET A 32 27.22 -5.72 38.87
N LEU A 33 27.36 -4.50 39.37
CA LEU A 33 26.21 -3.76 39.88
C LEU A 33 26.28 -2.32 39.38
N ALA A 34 26.08 -2.07 38.10
CA ALA A 34 25.62 -0.81 37.49
C ALA A 34 25.64 -0.89 35.95
N LEU A 35 25.01 -1.89 35.33
CA LEU A 35 24.53 -1.73 33.94
C LEU A 35 23.02 -1.59 34.01
N SER A 36 22.57 -0.37 34.32
CA SER A 36 21.20 0.05 34.05
C SER A 36 20.91 -0.19 32.57
N LEU A 37 20.00 -1.13 32.27
CA LEU A 37 19.42 -1.33 30.95
C LEU A 37 18.72 -0.02 30.57
N SER A 38 19.47 0.92 29.97
CA SER A 38 18.85 1.98 29.16
C SER A 38 18.36 1.30 27.89
N CYS A 39 17.10 0.80 27.91
CA CYS A 39 16.39 0.44 26.74
C CYS A 39 16.22 1.74 25.93
N PRO A 40 16.80 1.89 24.72
CA PRO A 40 16.46 3.03 23.88
C PRO A 40 14.97 2.89 23.60
N ALA A 41 14.16 3.83 24.11
CA ALA A 41 12.80 4.03 23.63
C ALA A 41 12.95 4.27 22.13
N PHE A 42 12.52 3.31 21.31
CA PHE A 42 12.28 3.56 19.90
C PHE A 42 11.22 4.65 19.86
N ALA A 43 11.66 5.89 19.74
CA ALA A 43 10.78 6.97 19.37
C ALA A 43 10.20 6.57 18.02
N ASP A 44 8.87 6.38 17.96
CA ASP A 44 8.14 6.24 16.72
C ASP A 44 8.52 7.43 15.84
N GLU A 45 9.36 7.16 14.84
CA GLU A 45 9.71 8.17 13.85
C GLU A 45 8.41 8.56 13.15
N PRO A 46 8.00 9.83 13.14
CA PRO A 46 6.74 10.22 12.55
C PRO A 46 6.75 9.80 11.08
N LYS A 47 5.93 8.80 10.75
CA LYS A 47 5.74 8.34 9.37
C LYS A 47 5.52 9.58 8.50
N PRO A 48 6.31 9.78 7.42
CA PRO A 48 6.15 10.93 6.55
C PRO A 48 4.67 11.07 6.18
N ALA A 49 4.09 12.24 6.43
CA ALA A 49 2.69 12.50 6.10
C ALA A 49 2.47 12.13 4.62
N ALA A 50 1.68 11.10 4.37
CA ALA A 50 1.38 10.69 3.01
C ALA A 50 0.83 11.90 2.26
N LYS A 51 1.36 12.19 1.07
CA LYS A 51 0.85 13.28 0.23
C LYS A 51 -0.67 13.15 0.10
N PRO A 52 -1.43 14.24 0.21
CA PRO A 52 -2.88 14.20 0.02
C PRO A 52 -3.23 13.49 -1.30
N PHE A 53 -4.26 12.68 -1.29
CA PHE A 53 -4.71 11.96 -2.49
C PHE A 53 -5.24 12.95 -3.53
N ASP A 54 -4.55 13.06 -4.66
CA ASP A 54 -4.96 13.93 -5.76
C ASP A 54 -5.92 13.21 -6.70
N VAL A 55 -7.20 13.43 -6.50
CA VAL A 55 -8.27 12.83 -7.30
C VAL A 55 -8.20 13.25 -8.77
N LYS A 56 -7.91 14.53 -9.06
CA LYS A 56 -7.85 15.04 -10.44
C LYS A 56 -6.71 14.40 -11.22
N SER A 57 -5.52 14.33 -10.60
CA SER A 57 -4.36 13.66 -11.19
C SER A 57 -4.64 12.16 -11.39
N THR A 58 -5.27 11.51 -10.43
CA THR A 58 -5.67 10.10 -10.52
C THR A 58 -6.63 9.90 -11.69
N PHE A 59 -7.63 10.78 -11.84
CA PHE A 59 -8.58 10.70 -12.95
C PHE A 59 -7.87 10.86 -14.29
N ARG A 60 -7.03 11.87 -14.46
CA ARG A 60 -6.28 12.11 -15.70
C ARG A 60 -5.42 10.91 -16.10
N ASN A 61 -4.68 10.36 -15.14
CA ASN A 61 -3.61 9.40 -15.45
C ASN A 61 -4.06 7.93 -15.41
N ILE A 62 -5.22 7.64 -14.80
CA ILE A 62 -5.70 6.27 -14.62
C ILE A 62 -7.11 6.09 -15.19
N CYS A 63 -8.09 6.84 -14.70
CA CYS A 63 -9.48 6.67 -15.08
C CYS A 63 -9.76 7.18 -16.51
N GLY A 64 -9.04 8.24 -16.93
CA GLY A 64 -9.19 8.91 -18.22
C GLY A 64 -8.89 8.04 -19.43
N PHE A 65 -8.17 6.93 -19.29
CA PHE A 65 -7.97 5.96 -20.39
C PHE A 65 -9.28 5.32 -20.88
N CYS A 66 -10.30 5.30 -20.03
CA CYS A 66 -11.59 4.70 -20.32
C CYS A 66 -12.75 5.68 -20.14
N HIS A 67 -12.66 6.63 -19.21
CA HIS A 67 -13.67 7.65 -18.91
C HIS A 67 -13.15 9.01 -19.36
N GLU A 68 -13.42 9.36 -20.61
CA GLU A 68 -12.84 10.54 -21.27
C GLU A 68 -13.27 11.85 -20.61
N ASP A 69 -12.50 12.91 -20.85
CA ASP A 69 -12.76 14.25 -20.33
C ASP A 69 -13.02 14.25 -18.83
N TYR A 70 -12.12 13.63 -18.06
CA TYR A 70 -12.24 13.52 -16.59
C TYR A 70 -13.57 12.89 -16.11
N GLY A 71 -14.16 12.01 -16.90
CA GLY A 71 -15.42 11.35 -16.61
C GLY A 71 -16.66 12.06 -17.19
N ARG A 72 -16.49 13.18 -17.92
CA ARG A 72 -17.60 13.91 -18.55
C ARG A 72 -18.09 13.28 -19.84
N LYS A 73 -17.23 12.55 -20.52
CA LYS A 73 -17.55 11.85 -21.77
C LYS A 73 -17.39 10.35 -21.62
N ALA A 74 -18.19 9.64 -22.41
CA ALA A 74 -18.01 8.21 -22.59
C ALA A 74 -16.80 7.97 -23.51
N GLY A 75 -16.02 6.94 -23.17
CA GLY A 75 -14.96 6.37 -24.00
C GLY A 75 -15.11 4.86 -24.04
N LYS A 76 -14.10 4.12 -23.67
CA LYS A 76 -14.20 2.66 -23.46
C LYS A 76 -15.14 2.31 -22.29
N GLY A 77 -15.25 3.21 -21.32
CA GLY A 77 -16.20 3.18 -20.22
C GLY A 77 -17.33 4.19 -20.41
N PRO A 78 -18.40 4.11 -19.60
CA PRO A 78 -19.52 5.04 -19.68
C PRO A 78 -19.12 6.45 -19.19
N GLN A 79 -19.89 7.46 -19.60
CA GLN A 79 -19.87 8.77 -18.96
C GLN A 79 -20.23 8.63 -17.49
N LEU A 80 -19.53 9.35 -16.62
CA LEU A 80 -19.73 9.32 -15.18
C LEU A 80 -20.48 10.56 -14.66
N MET A 81 -20.28 11.71 -15.32
CA MET A 81 -21.05 12.92 -15.03
C MET A 81 -22.55 12.66 -15.16
N ASN A 82 -23.34 13.15 -14.20
CA ASN A 82 -24.78 12.94 -14.11
C ASN A 82 -25.21 11.46 -14.05
N SER A 83 -24.34 10.58 -13.55
CA SER A 83 -24.70 9.16 -13.38
C SER A 83 -25.83 8.99 -12.37
N GLU A 84 -26.86 8.25 -12.75
CA GLU A 84 -28.01 7.88 -11.89
C GLU A 84 -27.66 6.74 -10.91
N ARG A 85 -26.47 6.13 -11.04
CA ARG A 85 -26.03 5.06 -10.14
C ARG A 85 -25.78 5.62 -8.73
N SER A 86 -26.16 4.85 -7.70
CA SER A 86 -25.91 5.24 -6.30
C SER A 86 -24.43 5.34 -6.00
N ASP A 87 -24.08 6.08 -4.94
CA ASP A 87 -22.69 6.19 -4.47
C ASP A 87 -22.12 4.83 -4.09
N ASP A 88 -22.90 3.98 -3.44
CA ASP A 88 -22.49 2.62 -3.08
C ASP A 88 -22.22 1.76 -4.32
N PHE A 89 -23.03 1.89 -5.36
CA PHE A 89 -22.77 1.20 -6.62
C PHE A 89 -21.45 1.67 -7.22
N MET A 90 -21.19 2.97 -7.27
CA MET A 90 -19.95 3.52 -7.82
C MET A 90 -18.75 3.12 -6.96
N PHE A 91 -18.87 3.21 -5.64
CA PHE A 91 -17.85 2.78 -4.71
C PHE A 91 -17.47 1.31 -4.93
N ASN A 92 -18.46 0.42 -4.93
CA ASN A 92 -18.25 -1.02 -5.14
C ASN A 92 -17.68 -1.32 -6.53
N ARG A 93 -18.11 -0.59 -7.56
CA ARG A 93 -17.58 -0.73 -8.91
C ARG A 93 -16.12 -0.34 -9.01
N ILE A 94 -15.70 0.75 -8.37
CA ILE A 94 -14.30 1.19 -8.34
C ILE A 94 -13.47 0.19 -7.51
N LYS A 95 -13.99 -0.22 -6.35
CA LYS A 95 -13.29 -1.13 -5.45
C LYS A 95 -13.03 -2.49 -6.08
N ASN A 96 -14.06 -3.09 -6.65
CA ASN A 96 -14.05 -4.48 -7.11
C ASN A 96 -13.82 -4.61 -8.63
N GLY A 97 -13.93 -3.51 -9.37
CA GLY A 97 -13.82 -3.53 -10.83
C GLY A 97 -14.97 -4.24 -11.53
N MET A 98 -14.74 -4.61 -12.77
CA MET A 98 -15.60 -5.45 -13.61
C MET A 98 -14.72 -6.34 -14.48
N PRO A 99 -14.77 -7.67 -14.33
CA PRO A 99 -13.93 -8.58 -15.10
C PRO A 99 -13.95 -8.30 -16.59
N GLY A 100 -12.79 -8.19 -17.22
CA GLY A 100 -12.62 -7.93 -18.65
C GLY A 100 -12.97 -6.50 -19.12
N ARG A 101 -13.44 -5.61 -18.23
CA ARG A 101 -13.89 -4.26 -18.58
C ARG A 101 -13.30 -3.14 -17.75
N MET A 102 -13.18 -3.33 -16.43
CA MET A 102 -12.65 -2.33 -15.53
C MET A 102 -11.82 -3.00 -14.44
N ALA A 103 -10.60 -2.55 -14.23
CA ALA A 103 -9.74 -3.04 -13.17
C ALA A 103 -10.32 -2.76 -11.78
N ALA A 104 -9.97 -3.59 -10.80
CA ALA A 104 -10.27 -3.36 -9.39
C ALA A 104 -9.22 -2.41 -8.79
N PHE A 105 -9.66 -1.38 -8.08
CA PHE A 105 -8.78 -0.37 -7.49
C PHE A 105 -8.78 -0.37 -5.95
N GLY A 106 -9.50 -1.33 -5.32
CA GLY A 106 -9.62 -1.40 -3.86
C GLY A 106 -8.28 -1.45 -3.14
N SER A 107 -7.36 -2.32 -3.58
CA SER A 107 -6.03 -2.46 -2.99
C SER A 107 -5.11 -1.28 -3.30
N ALA A 108 -5.29 -0.62 -4.45
CA ALA A 108 -4.43 0.50 -4.86
C ALA A 108 -4.77 1.81 -4.15
N PHE A 109 -6.06 2.08 -3.94
CA PHE A 109 -6.51 3.37 -3.40
C PHE A 109 -7.00 3.30 -1.96
N GLY A 110 -7.55 2.17 -1.53
CA GLY A 110 -8.24 2.06 -0.25
C GLY A 110 -9.60 2.76 -0.24
N ASP A 111 -10.41 2.48 0.78
CA ASP A 111 -11.80 2.89 0.82
C ASP A 111 -11.99 4.41 0.89
N ASP A 112 -11.17 5.12 1.66
CA ASP A 112 -11.28 6.56 1.82
C ASP A 112 -11.00 7.34 0.53
N ASN A 113 -9.99 6.92 -0.22
CA ASN A 113 -9.68 7.54 -1.50
C ASN A 113 -10.73 7.20 -2.57
N ILE A 114 -11.31 6.00 -2.54
CA ILE A 114 -12.43 5.64 -3.42
C ILE A 114 -13.65 6.52 -3.13
N ARG A 115 -13.96 6.81 -1.85
CA ARG A 115 -15.03 7.75 -1.50
C ARG A 115 -14.76 9.16 -2.03
N GLN A 116 -13.51 9.61 -2.00
CA GLN A 116 -13.13 10.89 -2.60
C GLN A 116 -13.33 10.88 -4.12
N ILE A 117 -13.03 9.78 -4.82
CA ILE A 117 -13.30 9.63 -6.25
C ILE A 117 -14.81 9.70 -6.53
N VAL A 118 -15.65 9.03 -5.76
CA VAL A 118 -17.11 9.09 -5.91
C VAL A 118 -17.62 10.53 -5.71
N LYS A 119 -17.15 11.21 -4.66
CA LYS A 119 -17.48 12.63 -4.41
C LYS A 119 -17.07 13.54 -5.58
N TYR A 120 -15.89 13.30 -6.16
CA TYR A 120 -15.43 14.02 -7.34
C TYR A 120 -16.36 13.78 -8.53
N ILE A 121 -16.76 12.54 -8.82
CA ILE A 121 -17.69 12.21 -9.90
C ILE A 121 -19.01 12.99 -9.72
N ARG A 122 -19.53 13.09 -8.49
CA ARG A 122 -20.75 13.85 -8.18
C ARG A 122 -20.59 15.36 -8.38
N SER A 123 -19.39 15.87 -8.27
CA SER A 123 -19.11 17.32 -8.44
C SER A 123 -18.89 17.73 -9.89
N LEU A 124 -18.85 16.80 -10.85
CA LEU A 124 -18.60 17.10 -12.26
C LEU A 124 -19.68 17.98 -12.86
N LYS A 125 -19.26 19.02 -13.55
CA LYS A 125 -20.14 19.94 -14.27
C LYS A 125 -19.77 20.00 -15.75
N PRO A 126 -20.74 20.32 -16.65
CA PRO A 126 -20.45 20.53 -18.06
C PRO A 126 -19.49 21.72 -18.27
N GLY A 127 -18.56 21.57 -19.21
CA GLY A 127 -17.70 22.67 -19.63
C GLY A 127 -16.65 23.18 -18.63
N GLU A 128 -16.59 22.61 -17.42
CA GLU A 128 -15.56 22.97 -16.45
C GLU A 128 -14.23 22.31 -16.82
N ASP A 129 -13.19 23.12 -17.06
CA ASP A 129 -11.83 22.59 -17.24
C ASP A 129 -11.26 22.24 -15.85
N PRO A 130 -10.97 20.95 -15.58
CA PRO A 130 -10.40 20.57 -14.28
C PRO A 130 -9.01 21.13 -14.03
N GLN A 131 -8.31 21.59 -15.08
CA GLN A 131 -6.98 22.20 -14.97
C GLN A 131 -7.07 23.71 -14.70
N ASN A 132 -8.20 24.34 -15.03
CA ASN A 132 -8.44 25.77 -14.83
C ASN A 132 -9.89 25.98 -14.31
N PRO A 133 -10.16 25.72 -13.03
CA PRO A 133 -11.47 25.99 -12.44
C PRO A 133 -11.73 27.50 -12.47
N SER A 134 -12.79 27.90 -13.17
CA SER A 134 -13.27 29.29 -13.24
C SER A 134 -13.85 29.76 -11.91
#